data_425b3a2c14693a52389dd6492f028846
#
_entry.id   425b3a2c14693a52389dd6492f028846
#
_cell.length_a   1.000
_cell.length_b   1.000
_cell.length_c   1.000
_cell.angle_alpha   90.00
_cell.angle_beta   90.00
_cell.angle_gamma   90.00
#
_symmetry.space_group_name_H-M   'P 1'
#
loop_
_entity.id
_entity.type
_entity.pdbx_description
1 polymer ?
#
loop_
_entity_poly.entity_id
_entity_poly.type
_entity_poly.pdbx_seq_one_letter_code
_entity_poly.pdbx_strand_id
1 'polypeptide(L)'
;MCQVYRVKIYLFISTLLFSSDVIENKEFIPDVRLKDINKKKVKLLDLCKDYYVLFNFWNMACEPCKKEMKFLNQFHEKYNSYNFKVISINMDSPRSMSKVKKYVKSSKYSFEVLQDPRMDVFKKMGGSIMPFVVIADSSGSIVNKHIGYNLGDEKALEEEIKRLISFKIDTTKIDAMKNDK
;
A
#
# COMPACT_ATOMS: atom_id res chain seq x y z
N MET A 1 -16.13 11.80 -80.50
CA MET A 1 -15.52 12.62 -79.40
C MET A 1 -16.23 12.30 -78.13
N CYS A 2 -15.64 11.42 -77.33
CA CYS A 2 -16.23 11.05 -76.09
C CYS A 2 -15.19 11.32 -74.98
N GLN A 3 -15.44 12.32 -74.17
CA GLN A 3 -14.52 12.83 -73.18
C GLN A 3 -14.81 12.09 -71.86
N VAL A 4 -13.85 11.27 -71.43
CA VAL A 4 -13.93 10.49 -70.19
C VAL A 4 -13.49 11.35 -69.06
N TYR A 5 -14.43 11.75 -68.15
CA TYR A 5 -14.12 12.41 -66.88
C TYR A 5 -13.55 11.41 -65.88
N ARG A 6 -12.25 11.58 -65.57
CA ARG A 6 -11.61 10.89 -64.42
C ARG A 6 -12.01 11.55 -63.11
N VAL A 7 -12.92 10.95 -62.40
CA VAL A 7 -13.23 11.31 -61.02
C VAL A 7 -12.13 10.76 -60.13
N LYS A 8 -11.29 11.63 -59.57
CA LYS A 8 -10.34 11.29 -58.51
C LYS A 8 -11.11 11.24 -57.18
N ILE A 9 -11.40 10.04 -56.72
CA ILE A 9 -11.93 9.82 -55.37
C ILE A 9 -10.73 9.93 -54.41
N TYR A 10 -10.68 11.05 -53.63
CA TYR A 10 -9.79 11.19 -52.48
C TYR A 10 -10.43 10.46 -51.34
N LEU A 11 -9.98 9.28 -51.04
CA LEU A 11 -10.26 8.56 -49.80
C LEU A 11 -9.54 9.29 -48.64
N PHE A 12 -10.26 10.16 -47.94
CA PHE A 12 -9.84 10.67 -46.64
C PHE A 12 -9.99 9.54 -45.63
N ILE A 13 -8.91 8.79 -45.41
CA ILE A 13 -8.81 7.88 -44.29
C ILE A 13 -8.57 8.75 -43.05
N SER A 14 -9.66 9.16 -42.41
CA SER A 14 -9.63 9.71 -41.07
C SER A 14 -9.25 8.60 -40.09
N THR A 15 -7.96 8.47 -39.79
CA THR A 15 -7.48 7.67 -38.67
C THR A 15 -7.90 8.36 -37.36
N LEU A 16 -9.09 8.01 -36.87
CA LEU A 16 -9.48 8.26 -35.52
C LEU A 16 -8.49 7.49 -34.60
N LEU A 17 -7.47 8.20 -34.12
CA LEU A 17 -6.67 7.75 -32.99
C LEU A 17 -7.60 7.69 -31.77
N PHE A 18 -8.20 6.53 -31.58
CA PHE A 18 -8.88 6.20 -30.35
C PHE A 18 -7.79 6.05 -29.28
N SER A 19 -7.44 7.16 -28.66
CA SER A 19 -6.65 7.14 -27.44
C SER A 19 -7.52 6.46 -26.38
N SER A 20 -7.33 5.17 -26.19
CA SER A 20 -7.87 4.47 -25.03
C SER A 20 -7.10 4.99 -23.82
N ASP A 21 -7.60 6.07 -23.22
CA ASP A 21 -7.25 6.41 -21.86
C ASP A 21 -7.66 5.22 -20.99
N VAL A 22 -6.69 4.35 -20.71
CA VAL A 22 -6.84 3.34 -19.67
C VAL A 22 -6.99 4.14 -18.38
N ILE A 23 -8.23 4.33 -17.95
CA ILE A 23 -8.52 4.86 -16.62
C ILE A 23 -8.02 3.79 -15.66
N GLU A 24 -6.76 3.93 -15.26
CA GLU A 24 -6.18 3.13 -14.18
C GLU A 24 -7.00 3.45 -12.92
N ASN A 25 -7.86 2.51 -12.56
CA ASN A 25 -8.79 2.68 -11.44
C ASN A 25 -7.98 2.63 -10.14
N LYS A 26 -7.36 3.74 -9.80
CA LYS A 26 -6.43 3.89 -8.69
C LYS A 26 -7.20 3.69 -7.38
N GLU A 27 -6.88 2.65 -6.66
CA GLU A 27 -7.50 2.34 -5.38
C GLU A 27 -6.79 3.09 -4.25
N PHE A 28 -7.53 3.60 -3.28
CA PHE A 28 -6.98 4.36 -2.15
C PHE A 28 -7.32 3.72 -0.82
N ILE A 29 -6.46 3.93 0.17
CA ILE A 29 -6.77 3.56 1.54
C ILE A 29 -7.99 4.37 2.03
N PRO A 30 -8.89 3.80 2.85
CA PRO A 30 -10.09 4.47 3.29
C PRO A 30 -9.76 5.65 4.22
N ASP A 31 -10.47 6.78 4.04
CA ASP A 31 -10.38 7.93 4.94
C ASP A 31 -11.12 7.69 6.25
N VAL A 32 -10.50 6.95 7.14
CA VAL A 32 -11.07 6.58 8.43
C VAL A 32 -10.09 6.83 9.58
N ARG A 33 -10.62 6.87 10.81
CA ARG A 33 -9.82 6.91 12.03
C ARG A 33 -9.96 5.60 12.79
N LEU A 34 -8.82 4.99 13.10
CA LEU A 34 -8.72 3.86 14.02
C LEU A 34 -8.18 4.33 15.38
N LYS A 35 -8.32 3.49 16.39
CA LYS A 35 -7.65 3.71 17.67
C LYS A 35 -6.36 2.90 17.72
N ASP A 36 -5.29 3.49 18.24
CA ASP A 36 -4.11 2.72 18.60
C ASP A 36 -4.37 1.86 19.85
N ILE A 37 -3.40 1.05 20.25
CA ILE A 37 -3.49 0.22 21.45
C ILE A 37 -3.61 1.03 22.74
N ASN A 38 -3.31 2.35 22.72
CA ASN A 38 -3.45 3.28 23.85
C ASN A 38 -4.73 4.12 23.76
N LYS A 39 -5.64 3.78 22.82
CA LYS A 39 -6.93 4.45 22.56
C LYS A 39 -6.84 5.83 21.91
N LYS A 40 -5.66 6.29 21.46
CA LYS A 40 -5.50 7.51 20.68
C LYS A 40 -6.10 7.28 19.29
N LYS A 41 -6.85 8.26 18.77
CA LYS A 41 -7.40 8.21 17.40
C LYS A 41 -6.33 8.61 16.40
N VAL A 42 -6.16 7.78 15.37
CA VAL A 42 -5.19 7.95 14.29
C VAL A 42 -5.95 7.92 12.96
N LYS A 43 -5.73 8.89 12.09
CA LYS A 43 -6.29 8.93 10.74
C LYS A 43 -5.34 8.18 9.80
N LEU A 44 -5.84 7.19 9.03
CA LEU A 44 -4.98 6.36 8.19
C LEU A 44 -4.25 7.16 7.10
N LEU A 45 -4.94 8.11 6.46
CA LEU A 45 -4.33 8.97 5.44
C LEU A 45 -3.19 9.84 5.99
N ASP A 46 -3.26 10.27 7.25
CA ASP A 46 -2.19 11.06 7.86
C ASP A 46 -0.91 10.23 8.06
N LEU A 47 -1.04 8.91 8.16
CA LEU A 47 0.11 8.01 8.24
C LEU A 47 0.88 7.90 6.92
N CYS A 48 0.22 8.13 5.78
CA CYS A 48 0.87 8.04 4.48
C CYS A 48 1.67 9.30 4.11
N LYS A 49 1.42 10.44 4.77
CA LYS A 49 2.15 11.67 4.47
C LYS A 49 3.66 11.45 4.53
N ASP A 50 4.33 11.69 3.41
CA ASP A 50 5.78 11.54 3.21
C ASP A 50 6.33 10.10 3.26
N TYR A 51 5.48 9.08 3.47
CA TYR A 51 5.89 7.70 3.63
C TYR A 51 5.24 6.76 2.62
N TYR A 52 5.96 5.72 2.20
CA TYR A 52 5.34 4.46 1.84
C TYR A 52 4.94 3.74 3.12
N VAL A 53 3.69 3.30 3.20
CA VAL A 53 3.16 2.63 4.39
C VAL A 53 2.73 1.22 4.04
N LEU A 54 3.26 0.25 4.78
CA LEU A 54 2.82 -1.12 4.73
C LEU A 54 1.83 -1.35 5.89
N PHE A 55 0.57 -1.58 5.57
CA PHE A 55 -0.46 -1.99 6.52
C PHE A 55 -0.55 -3.50 6.55
N ASN A 56 -0.31 -4.15 7.69
CA ASN A 56 -0.53 -5.57 7.85
C ASN A 56 -1.72 -5.85 8.77
N PHE A 57 -2.57 -6.80 8.38
CA PHE A 57 -3.78 -7.17 9.12
C PHE A 57 -3.59 -8.53 9.79
N TRP A 58 -3.91 -8.61 11.08
CA TRP A 58 -3.67 -9.81 11.87
C TRP A 58 -4.58 -9.93 13.10
N ASN A 59 -4.62 -11.12 13.69
CA ASN A 59 -5.19 -11.36 15.02
C ASN A 59 -4.33 -12.34 15.82
N MET A 60 -4.65 -12.51 17.09
CA MET A 60 -3.90 -13.37 18.01
C MET A 60 -3.92 -14.86 17.65
N ALA A 61 -4.93 -15.32 16.92
CA ALA A 61 -5.07 -16.70 16.49
C ALA A 61 -4.28 -17.02 15.20
N CYS A 62 -3.85 -15.99 14.44
CA CYS A 62 -3.17 -16.14 13.16
C CYS A 62 -1.66 -16.40 13.35
N GLU A 63 -1.26 -17.65 13.38
CA GLU A 63 0.16 -18.02 13.51
C GLU A 63 1.03 -17.60 12.31
N PRO A 64 0.59 -17.72 11.03
CA PRO A 64 1.36 -17.19 9.91
C PRO A 64 1.58 -15.67 10.01
N CYS A 65 0.57 -14.92 10.47
CA CYS A 65 0.71 -13.47 10.67
C CYS A 65 1.82 -13.13 11.69
N LYS A 66 1.89 -13.88 12.79
CA LYS A 66 2.92 -13.68 13.82
C LYS A 66 4.33 -13.99 13.30
N LYS A 67 4.46 -14.94 12.39
CA LYS A 67 5.75 -15.24 11.72
C LYS A 67 6.15 -14.08 10.81
N GLU A 68 5.25 -13.62 9.95
CA GLU A 68 5.45 -12.49 9.05
C GLU A 68 5.82 -11.21 9.81
N MET A 69 5.10 -10.88 10.89
CA MET A 69 5.30 -9.67 11.70
C MET A 69 6.75 -9.52 12.22
N LYS A 70 7.48 -10.60 12.40
CA LYS A 70 8.90 -10.54 12.81
C LYS A 70 9.75 -9.88 11.72
N PHE A 71 9.53 -10.26 10.46
CA PHE A 71 10.22 -9.67 9.30
C PHE A 71 9.72 -8.25 9.05
N LEU A 72 8.41 -8.00 9.17
CA LEU A 72 7.86 -6.65 9.03
C LEU A 72 8.47 -5.68 10.04
N ASN A 73 8.76 -6.13 11.27
CA ASN A 73 9.46 -5.30 12.24
C ASN A 73 10.90 -4.98 11.82
N GLN A 74 11.62 -5.96 11.28
CA GLN A 74 12.96 -5.73 10.73
C GLN A 74 12.93 -4.72 9.58
N PHE A 75 11.93 -4.81 8.70
CA PHE A 75 11.77 -3.86 7.60
C PHE A 75 11.42 -2.46 8.11
N HIS A 76 10.55 -2.36 9.12
CA HIS A 76 10.22 -1.09 9.76
C HIS A 76 11.48 -0.40 10.32
N GLU A 77 12.30 -1.12 11.08
CA GLU A 77 13.53 -0.60 11.67
C GLU A 77 14.57 -0.22 10.62
N LYS A 78 14.73 -1.07 9.60
CA LYS A 78 15.75 -0.89 8.56
C LYS A 78 15.44 0.25 7.60
N TYR A 79 14.15 0.42 7.24
CA TYR A 79 13.75 1.34 6.16
C TYR A 79 13.02 2.60 6.63
N ASN A 80 12.80 2.79 7.93
CA ASN A 80 12.11 3.97 8.45
C ASN A 80 12.81 5.30 8.08
N SER A 81 14.13 5.33 8.06
CA SER A 81 14.92 6.49 7.62
C SER A 81 14.81 6.79 6.11
N TYR A 82 14.24 5.88 5.33
CA TYR A 82 14.02 6.01 3.89
C TYR A 82 12.54 6.29 3.55
N ASN A 83 11.80 6.93 4.45
CA ASN A 83 10.38 7.23 4.27
C ASN A 83 9.50 5.99 4.03
N PHE A 84 9.81 4.90 4.69
CA PHE A 84 9.01 3.69 4.75
C PHE A 84 8.65 3.36 6.20
N LYS A 85 7.43 2.89 6.43
CA LYS A 85 7.03 2.40 7.76
C LYS A 85 5.98 1.31 7.68
N VAL A 86 5.94 0.48 8.71
CA VAL A 86 4.91 -0.53 8.92
C VAL A 86 3.91 -0.01 9.93
N ILE A 87 2.63 -0.21 9.65
CA ILE A 87 1.49 0.01 10.54
C ILE A 87 0.76 -1.32 10.68
N SER A 88 0.67 -1.83 11.87
CA SER A 88 0.05 -3.11 12.15
C SER A 88 -1.41 -2.91 12.58
N ILE A 89 -2.37 -3.59 11.95
CA ILE A 89 -3.80 -3.46 12.24
C ILE A 89 -4.31 -4.76 12.84
N ASN A 90 -4.59 -4.71 14.13
CA ASN A 90 -5.10 -5.85 14.89
C ASN A 90 -6.62 -5.94 14.82
N MET A 91 -7.15 -7.13 14.52
CA MET A 91 -8.59 -7.39 14.37
C MET A 91 -9.20 -8.20 15.51
N ASP A 92 -8.49 -8.35 16.62
CA ASP A 92 -9.07 -8.98 17.81
C ASP A 92 -10.16 -8.11 18.44
N SER A 93 -11.07 -8.77 19.15
CA SER A 93 -12.12 -8.06 19.89
C SER A 93 -11.53 -7.12 20.98
N PRO A 94 -12.26 -6.06 21.35
CA PRO A 94 -11.79 -5.14 22.41
C PRO A 94 -11.48 -5.84 23.74
N ARG A 95 -12.13 -6.98 24.02
CA ARG A 95 -11.88 -7.79 25.23
C ARG A 95 -10.50 -8.44 25.23
N SER A 96 -9.93 -8.71 24.07
CA SER A 96 -8.60 -9.32 23.91
C SER A 96 -7.44 -8.33 23.95
N MET A 97 -7.73 -7.04 24.02
CA MET A 97 -6.73 -5.98 23.83
C MET A 97 -5.59 -5.99 24.85
N SER A 98 -5.84 -6.44 26.07
CA SER A 98 -4.78 -6.64 27.08
C SER A 98 -3.76 -7.71 26.64
N LYS A 99 -4.25 -8.80 26.02
CA LYS A 99 -3.39 -9.87 25.48
C LYS A 99 -2.60 -9.37 24.27
N VAL A 100 -3.24 -8.60 23.37
CA VAL A 100 -2.58 -7.97 22.21
C VAL A 100 -1.45 -7.06 22.68
N LYS A 101 -1.70 -6.15 23.63
CA LYS A 101 -0.67 -5.27 24.20
C LYS A 101 0.50 -6.05 24.79
N LYS A 102 0.21 -7.10 25.57
CA LYS A 102 1.24 -7.95 26.17
C LYS A 102 2.09 -8.61 25.09
N TYR A 103 1.45 -9.16 24.04
CA TYR A 103 2.14 -9.79 22.93
C TYR A 103 3.05 -8.81 22.18
N VAL A 104 2.54 -7.65 21.75
CA VAL A 104 3.30 -6.61 21.04
C VAL A 104 4.51 -6.16 21.88
N LYS A 105 4.32 -5.92 23.18
CA LYS A 105 5.40 -5.53 24.09
C LYS A 105 6.45 -6.63 24.27
N SER A 106 6.02 -7.88 24.46
CA SER A 106 6.96 -9.01 24.64
C SER A 106 7.75 -9.33 23.37
N SER A 107 7.15 -9.10 22.20
CA SER A 107 7.81 -9.27 20.89
C SER A 107 8.74 -8.10 20.53
N LYS A 108 8.74 -7.01 21.33
CA LYS A 108 9.55 -5.80 21.13
C LYS A 108 9.33 -5.16 19.75
N TYR A 109 8.08 -5.21 19.24
CA TYR A 109 7.77 -4.56 17.97
C TYR A 109 7.81 -3.04 18.11
N SER A 110 8.48 -2.38 17.14
CA SER A 110 8.70 -0.93 17.11
C SER A 110 7.65 -0.19 16.28
N PHE A 111 6.90 -0.88 15.42
CA PHE A 111 5.84 -0.29 14.62
C PHE A 111 4.57 0.02 15.44
N GLU A 112 3.79 0.97 14.97
CA GLU A 112 2.50 1.34 15.57
C GLU A 112 1.44 0.25 15.32
N VAL A 113 0.60 -0.02 16.35
CA VAL A 113 -0.49 -0.99 16.29
C VAL A 113 -1.83 -0.30 16.45
N LEU A 114 -2.69 -0.42 15.43
CA LEU A 114 -4.06 0.09 15.40
C LEU A 114 -5.07 -1.05 15.58
N GLN A 115 -6.34 -0.71 15.83
CA GLN A 115 -7.41 -1.65 16.12
C GLN A 115 -8.54 -1.53 15.10
N ASP A 116 -8.88 -2.65 14.43
CA ASP A 116 -10.04 -2.80 13.54
C ASP A 116 -10.90 -4.00 13.94
N PRO A 117 -11.54 -4.00 15.15
CA PRO A 117 -12.22 -5.17 15.70
C PRO A 117 -13.48 -5.59 14.92
N ARG A 118 -13.99 -4.75 14.02
CA ARG A 118 -15.11 -5.05 13.13
C ARG A 118 -14.67 -5.46 11.73
N MET A 119 -13.35 -5.41 11.48
CA MET A 119 -12.76 -5.67 10.15
C MET A 119 -13.32 -4.75 9.06
N ASP A 120 -13.73 -3.52 9.43
CA ASP A 120 -14.30 -2.55 8.48
C ASP A 120 -13.23 -2.08 7.48
N VAL A 121 -12.03 -1.76 7.99
CA VAL A 121 -10.89 -1.32 7.15
C VAL A 121 -10.33 -2.50 6.35
N PHE A 122 -10.18 -3.65 6.98
CA PHE A 122 -9.75 -4.88 6.32
C PHE A 122 -10.59 -5.18 5.07
N LYS A 123 -11.93 -5.18 5.22
CA LYS A 123 -12.85 -5.44 4.11
C LYS A 123 -12.82 -4.34 3.05
N LYS A 124 -12.75 -3.06 3.47
CA LYS A 124 -12.67 -1.92 2.54
C LYS A 124 -11.39 -1.93 1.70
N MET A 125 -10.31 -2.49 2.21
CA MET A 125 -9.06 -2.66 1.47
C MET A 125 -9.02 -3.97 0.64
N GLY A 126 -10.13 -4.74 0.61
CA GLY A 126 -10.23 -5.99 -0.16
C GLY A 126 -9.73 -7.23 0.58
N GLY A 127 -9.51 -7.14 1.89
CA GLY A 127 -9.09 -8.27 2.70
C GLY A 127 -10.17 -9.34 2.83
N SER A 128 -9.78 -10.60 2.64
CA SER A 128 -10.64 -11.79 2.79
C SER A 128 -9.97 -12.90 3.59
N ILE A 129 -8.66 -13.02 3.49
CA ILE A 129 -7.82 -14.04 4.15
C ILE A 129 -6.63 -13.34 4.81
N MET A 130 -6.15 -13.87 5.93
CA MET A 130 -4.96 -13.42 6.65
C MET A 130 -3.80 -14.42 6.52
N PRO A 131 -2.55 -13.95 6.58
CA PRO A 131 -2.10 -12.55 6.62
C PRO A 131 -2.55 -11.78 5.39
N PHE A 132 -2.81 -10.49 5.57
CA PHE A 132 -3.11 -9.57 4.48
C PHE A 132 -2.27 -8.31 4.64
N VAL A 133 -1.55 -7.96 3.60
CA VAL A 133 -0.68 -6.79 3.55
C VAL A 133 -1.13 -5.87 2.43
N VAL A 134 -1.17 -4.57 2.71
CA VAL A 134 -1.44 -3.51 1.72
C VAL A 134 -0.31 -2.50 1.79
N ILE A 135 0.30 -2.19 0.65
CA ILE A 135 1.30 -1.12 0.55
C ILE A 135 0.64 0.08 -0.10
N ALA A 136 0.75 1.24 0.53
CA ALA A 136 0.27 2.51 0.00
C ALA A 136 1.41 3.51 -0.14
N ASP A 137 1.32 4.38 -1.15
CA ASP A 137 2.24 5.49 -1.35
C ASP A 137 1.90 6.72 -0.47
N SER A 138 2.67 7.78 -0.59
CA SER A 138 2.50 9.02 0.19
C SER A 138 1.20 9.78 -0.11
N SER A 139 0.49 9.47 -1.18
CA SER A 139 -0.84 10.01 -1.47
C SER A 139 -1.96 9.18 -0.85
N GLY A 140 -1.66 8.01 -0.31
CA GLY A 140 -2.62 7.01 0.15
C GLY A 140 -3.15 6.11 -0.97
N SER A 141 -2.56 6.17 -2.16
CA SER A 141 -2.88 5.24 -3.25
C SER A 141 -2.31 3.86 -2.96
N ILE A 142 -3.10 2.82 -3.14
CA ILE A 142 -2.67 1.44 -2.95
C ILE A 142 -1.77 1.05 -4.12
N VAL A 143 -0.53 0.69 -3.79
CA VAL A 143 0.50 0.27 -4.75
C VAL A 143 0.45 -1.24 -4.98
N ASN A 144 0.29 -2.00 -3.89
CA ASN A 144 0.22 -3.46 -3.98
C ASN A 144 -0.50 -4.08 -2.77
N LYS A 145 -0.91 -5.35 -2.94
CA LYS A 145 -1.57 -6.17 -1.90
C LYS A 145 -0.99 -7.57 -1.91
N HIS A 146 -0.75 -8.14 -0.74
CA HIS A 146 -0.30 -9.52 -0.57
C HIS A 146 -1.28 -10.28 0.32
N ILE A 147 -1.64 -11.50 -0.08
CA ILE A 147 -2.57 -12.38 0.62
C ILE A 147 -1.85 -13.68 0.99
N GLY A 148 -1.90 -14.03 2.26
CA GLY A 148 -1.20 -15.20 2.78
C GLY A 148 0.29 -14.93 3.01
N TYR A 149 0.95 -15.88 3.69
CA TYR A 149 2.38 -15.84 3.94
C TYR A 149 2.92 -17.27 4.06
N ASN A 150 3.96 -17.55 3.30
CA ASN A 150 4.83 -18.71 3.42
C ASN A 150 6.23 -18.25 3.78
N LEU A 151 6.97 -19.10 4.49
CA LEU A 151 8.38 -18.80 4.81
C LEU A 151 9.19 -18.66 3.51
N GLY A 152 9.84 -17.52 3.35
CA GLY A 152 10.56 -17.13 2.13
C GLY A 152 9.92 -15.98 1.37
N ASP A 153 8.59 -15.73 1.51
CA ASP A 153 7.88 -14.65 0.85
C ASP A 153 8.39 -13.26 1.31
N GLU A 154 8.95 -13.19 2.53
CA GLU A 154 9.55 -11.96 3.07
C GLU A 154 10.68 -11.42 2.20
N LYS A 155 11.39 -12.27 1.46
CA LYS A 155 12.48 -11.83 0.56
C LYS A 155 11.94 -11.05 -0.63
N ALA A 156 10.87 -11.55 -1.26
CA ALA A 156 10.23 -10.87 -2.37
C ALA A 156 9.59 -9.54 -1.92
N LEU A 157 8.98 -9.53 -0.74
CA LEU A 157 8.41 -8.32 -0.14
C LEU A 157 9.50 -7.28 0.17
N GLU A 158 10.65 -7.71 0.71
CA GLU A 158 11.78 -6.81 0.96
C GLU A 158 12.33 -6.18 -0.32
N GLU A 159 12.48 -6.96 -1.40
CA GLU A 159 12.91 -6.44 -2.70
C GLU A 159 11.90 -5.45 -3.30
N GLU A 160 10.62 -5.69 -3.10
CA GLU A 160 9.58 -4.73 -3.50
C GLU A 160 9.70 -3.41 -2.72
N ILE A 161 9.84 -3.47 -1.39
CA ILE A 161 10.05 -2.29 -0.55
C ILE A 161 11.26 -1.49 -1.03
N LYS A 162 12.39 -2.15 -1.32
CA LYS A 162 13.60 -1.50 -1.82
C LYS A 162 13.35 -0.75 -3.14
N ARG A 163 12.63 -1.38 -4.09
CA ARG A 163 12.29 -0.72 -5.37
C ARG A 163 11.43 0.52 -5.17
N LEU A 164 10.42 0.46 -4.31
CA LEU A 164 9.54 1.59 -4.02
C LEU A 164 10.29 2.78 -3.41
N ILE A 165 11.20 2.51 -2.47
CA ILE A 165 11.99 3.54 -1.80
C ILE A 165 13.01 4.17 -2.77
N SER A 166 13.71 3.37 -3.57
CA SER A 166 14.69 3.88 -4.53
C SER A 166 14.06 4.76 -5.61
N PHE A 167 12.89 4.39 -6.11
CA PHE A 167 12.15 5.21 -7.07
C PHE A 167 11.82 6.61 -6.51
N LYS A 168 11.43 6.71 -5.23
CA LYS A 168 11.16 7.99 -4.58
C LYS A 168 12.43 8.86 -4.45
N ILE A 169 13.57 8.25 -4.14
CA ILE A 169 14.84 8.96 -4.01
C ILE A 169 15.25 9.58 -5.35
N ASP A 170 15.10 8.85 -6.45
CA ASP A 170 15.45 9.33 -7.79
C ASP A 170 14.51 10.46 -8.25
N THR A 171 13.21 10.34 -8.01
CA THR A 171 12.24 11.41 -8.34
C THR A 171 12.50 12.68 -7.55
N THR A 172 12.80 12.58 -6.25
CA THR A 172 13.12 13.75 -5.40
C THR A 172 14.38 14.47 -5.86
N LYS A 173 15.39 13.75 -6.32
CA LYS A 173 16.62 14.35 -6.89
C LYS A 173 16.34 15.09 -8.20
N ILE A 174 15.49 14.53 -9.07
CA ILE A 174 15.14 15.15 -10.35
C ILE A 174 14.35 16.45 -10.12
N ASP A 175 13.43 16.46 -9.16
CA ASP A 175 12.62 17.65 -8.84
C ASP A 175 13.47 18.76 -8.19
N ALA A 176 14.44 18.41 -7.34
CA ALA A 176 15.41 19.38 -6.79
C ALA A 176 16.25 20.03 -7.88
N MET A 177 16.74 19.26 -8.87
CA MET A 177 17.52 19.78 -10.00
C MET A 177 16.72 20.68 -10.96
N LYS A 178 15.38 20.56 -10.99
CA LYS A 178 14.52 21.43 -11.82
C LYS A 178 14.23 22.77 -11.15
N ASN A 179 14.22 22.84 -9.81
CA ASN A 179 13.92 24.05 -9.05
C ASN A 179 15.15 24.98 -8.89
N ASP A 180 16.36 24.50 -9.22
CA ASP A 180 17.61 25.28 -9.20
C ASP A 180 17.95 25.94 -10.55
N LYS A 181 17.01 25.99 -11.50
CA LYS A 181 17.12 26.69 -12.80
C LYS A 181 16.11 27.81 -12.91
#